data_636d20f418814c70afb8f43c39f8b36e
#
_entry.id   636d20f418814c70afb8f43c39f8b36e
#
_cell.length_a   1.000
_cell.length_b   1.000
_cell.length_c   1.000
_cell.angle_alpha   90.00
_cell.angle_beta   90.00
_cell.angle_gamma   90.00
#
_symmetry.space_group_name_H-M   'P 1'
#
loop_
_entity.id
_entity.type
_entity.pdbx_description
1 polymer ?
#
loop_
_entity_poly.entity_id
_entity_poly.type
_entity_poly.pdbx_seq_one_letter_code
_entity_poly.pdbx_strand_id
1 'polypeptide(L)'
;MAFDLKEINFRTVADPKGFIEECDDVYASRVKDAAEKIIENSRISPIVLMSGPSGSGKTTTARKISEELERRGVHAYYVGMDDYFKSVDPATAPRTPEGDIDLESPLCLDMELLNEHFNMLAAGERIYIPKYEFSRQMRVLEPSKSIKLRKDEIVVFEGIHALNDIITEQHPNAFKLYISARSNVEFNGEVCFKGTWFRLVRRTVRDFNFR
;
A
#
# COMPACT_ATOMS: atom_id res chain seq x y z
N MET A 1 -12.42 -3.39 -15.38
CA MET A 1 -12.15 -4.38 -16.46
C MET A 1 -12.45 -5.75 -15.87
N ALA A 2 -13.18 -6.58 -16.58
CA ALA A 2 -13.46 -7.96 -16.17
C ALA A 2 -12.67 -8.92 -17.07
N PHE A 3 -12.40 -10.13 -16.57
CA PHE A 3 -11.75 -11.19 -17.33
C PHE A 3 -12.80 -12.23 -17.77
N ASP A 4 -12.72 -12.71 -19.00
CA ASP A 4 -13.61 -13.76 -19.50
C ASP A 4 -13.15 -15.14 -18.99
N LEU A 5 -14.05 -15.86 -18.32
CA LEU A 5 -13.77 -17.20 -17.78
C LEU A 5 -13.48 -18.22 -18.90
N LYS A 6 -14.11 -18.09 -20.07
CA LYS A 6 -13.85 -18.97 -21.22
C LYS A 6 -12.41 -18.81 -21.69
N GLU A 7 -11.94 -17.58 -21.81
CA GLU A 7 -10.56 -17.27 -22.19
C GLU A 7 -9.56 -17.81 -21.17
N ILE A 8 -9.81 -17.59 -19.87
CA ILE A 8 -8.98 -18.16 -18.80
C ILE A 8 -8.91 -19.67 -18.92
N ASN A 9 -10.07 -20.37 -19.01
CA ASN A 9 -10.12 -21.82 -19.09
C ASN A 9 -9.44 -22.35 -20.35
N PHE A 10 -9.65 -21.70 -21.49
CA PHE A 10 -8.99 -22.08 -22.74
C PHE A 10 -7.47 -21.97 -22.62
N ARG A 11 -6.96 -20.84 -22.16
CA ARG A 11 -5.53 -20.58 -22.07
C ARG A 11 -4.82 -21.45 -21.03
N THR A 12 -5.47 -21.71 -19.89
CA THR A 12 -4.92 -22.59 -18.85
C THR A 12 -4.81 -24.06 -19.29
N VAL A 13 -5.54 -24.49 -20.32
CA VAL A 13 -5.45 -25.83 -20.91
C VAL A 13 -4.49 -25.84 -22.09
N ALA A 14 -4.55 -24.83 -22.96
CA ALA A 14 -3.77 -24.79 -24.19
C ALA A 14 -2.27 -24.50 -23.95
N ASP A 15 -1.97 -23.51 -23.12
CA ASP A 15 -0.60 -23.11 -22.75
C ASP A 15 -0.58 -22.43 -21.37
N PRO A 16 -0.64 -23.20 -20.28
CA PRO A 16 -0.67 -22.62 -18.94
C PRO A 16 0.60 -21.82 -18.59
N LYS A 17 1.75 -22.24 -19.10
CA LYS A 17 3.03 -21.57 -18.82
C LYS A 17 3.10 -20.23 -19.52
N GLY A 18 2.85 -20.16 -20.82
CA GLY A 18 2.84 -18.91 -21.57
C GLY A 18 1.77 -17.95 -21.08
N PHE A 19 0.61 -18.45 -20.62
CA PHE A 19 -0.42 -17.60 -20.03
C PHE A 19 0.03 -16.95 -18.73
N ILE A 20 0.73 -17.68 -17.85
CA ILE A 20 1.29 -17.12 -16.61
C ILE A 20 2.38 -16.11 -16.92
N GLU A 21 3.30 -16.43 -17.84
CA GLU A 21 4.39 -15.53 -18.26
C GLU A 21 3.84 -14.20 -18.81
N GLU A 22 2.81 -14.25 -19.66
CA GLU A 22 2.15 -13.03 -20.17
C GLU A 22 1.49 -12.20 -19.05
N CYS A 23 0.82 -12.85 -18.10
CA CYS A 23 0.24 -12.15 -16.95
C CYS A 23 1.33 -11.48 -16.09
N ASP A 24 2.45 -12.15 -15.89
CA ASP A 24 3.59 -11.62 -15.15
C ASP A 24 4.26 -10.45 -15.89
N ASP A 25 4.39 -10.53 -17.22
CA ASP A 25 4.92 -9.46 -18.06
C ASP A 25 4.01 -8.21 -18.03
N VAL A 26 2.70 -8.37 -18.11
CA VAL A 26 1.73 -7.29 -17.96
C VAL A 26 1.84 -6.62 -16.59
N TYR A 27 2.01 -7.43 -15.53
CA TYR A 27 2.21 -6.90 -14.20
C TYR A 27 3.56 -6.18 -14.06
N ALA A 28 4.64 -6.74 -14.59
CA ALA A 28 5.96 -6.12 -14.61
C ALA A 28 5.97 -4.79 -15.38
N SER A 29 5.27 -4.70 -16.50
CA SER A 29 5.10 -3.45 -17.24
C SER A 29 4.43 -2.38 -16.39
N ARG A 30 3.35 -2.70 -15.67
CA ARG A 30 2.67 -1.77 -14.78
C ARG A 30 3.57 -1.28 -13.62
N VAL A 31 4.44 -2.15 -13.11
CA VAL A 31 5.43 -1.77 -12.09
C VAL A 31 6.43 -0.78 -12.66
N LYS A 32 6.93 -1.02 -13.89
CA LYS A 32 7.86 -0.12 -14.59
C LYS A 32 7.23 1.25 -14.87
N ASP A 33 5.99 1.27 -15.33
CA ASP A 33 5.22 2.50 -15.60
C ASP A 33 4.99 3.30 -14.30
N ALA A 34 4.69 2.60 -13.20
CA ALA A 34 4.53 3.25 -11.90
C ALA A 34 5.85 3.85 -11.42
N ALA A 35 6.96 3.13 -11.52
CA ALA A 35 8.28 3.60 -11.13
C ALA A 35 8.70 4.84 -11.97
N GLU A 36 8.42 4.85 -13.27
CA GLU A 36 8.71 6.00 -14.14
C GLU A 36 7.94 7.25 -13.69
N LYS A 37 6.64 7.12 -13.48
CA LYS A 37 5.80 8.23 -13.00
C LYS A 37 6.21 8.72 -11.60
N ILE A 38 6.67 7.82 -10.72
CA ILE A 38 7.21 8.18 -9.41
C ILE A 38 8.49 9.01 -9.57
N ILE A 39 9.40 8.61 -10.45
CA ILE A 39 10.64 9.35 -10.74
C ILE A 39 10.32 10.73 -11.34
N GLU A 40 9.35 10.81 -12.24
CA GLU A 40 8.91 12.10 -12.78
C GLU A 40 8.36 13.02 -11.67
N ASN A 41 7.49 12.47 -10.80
CA ASN A 41 6.88 13.23 -9.70
C ASN A 41 7.90 13.61 -8.62
N SER A 42 8.97 12.84 -8.43
CA SER A 42 9.98 13.10 -7.40
C SER A 42 10.66 14.48 -7.53
N ARG A 43 10.62 15.06 -8.73
CA ARG A 43 11.08 16.44 -8.99
C ARG A 43 10.20 17.50 -8.29
N ILE A 44 8.98 17.13 -7.94
CA ILE A 44 8.00 18.02 -7.28
C ILE A 44 7.87 17.64 -5.81
N SER A 45 7.75 16.35 -5.52
CA SER A 45 7.63 15.80 -4.16
C SER A 45 8.32 14.45 -4.05
N PRO A 46 9.18 14.25 -3.03
CA PRO A 46 9.83 12.96 -2.81
C PRO A 46 8.92 11.93 -2.14
N ILE A 47 7.65 12.26 -1.89
CA ILE A 47 6.70 11.45 -1.13
C ILE A 47 5.79 10.67 -2.06
N VAL A 48 5.70 9.37 -1.84
CA VAL A 48 4.76 8.45 -2.49
C VAL A 48 3.80 7.91 -1.44
N LEU A 49 2.51 8.08 -1.67
CA LEU A 49 1.43 7.56 -0.84
C LEU A 49 0.82 6.34 -1.52
N MET A 50 1.00 5.16 -0.94
CA MET A 50 0.51 3.90 -1.49
C MET A 50 -0.60 3.31 -0.64
N SER A 51 -1.79 3.21 -1.20
CA SER A 51 -2.94 2.61 -0.51
C SER A 51 -3.55 1.43 -1.27
N GLY A 52 -4.44 0.75 -0.61
CA GLY A 52 -5.22 -0.36 -1.13
C GLY A 52 -5.73 -1.25 0.00
N PRO A 53 -6.78 -2.04 -0.22
CA PRO A 53 -7.35 -2.87 0.83
C PRO A 53 -6.40 -4.00 1.27
N SER A 54 -6.61 -4.52 2.47
CA SER A 54 -5.85 -5.68 2.96
C SER A 54 -5.96 -6.86 2.00
N GLY A 55 -4.85 -7.55 1.71
CA GLY A 55 -4.80 -8.65 0.75
C GLY A 55 -4.77 -8.25 -0.73
N SER A 56 -4.69 -6.95 -1.07
CA SER A 56 -4.58 -6.49 -2.46
C SER A 56 -3.19 -6.70 -3.10
N GLY A 57 -2.17 -6.94 -2.28
CA GLY A 57 -0.79 -7.09 -2.75
C GLY A 57 0.05 -5.82 -2.62
N LYS A 58 -0.36 -4.83 -1.82
CA LYS A 58 0.37 -3.58 -1.60
C LYS A 58 1.85 -3.80 -1.31
N THR A 59 2.17 -4.54 -0.26
CA THR A 59 3.55 -4.80 0.18
C THR A 59 4.41 -5.47 -0.90
N THR A 60 3.83 -6.43 -1.65
CA THR A 60 4.52 -7.08 -2.77
C THR A 60 4.78 -6.09 -3.90
N THR A 61 3.78 -5.27 -4.25
CA THR A 61 3.91 -4.25 -5.31
C THR A 61 4.89 -3.16 -4.90
N ALA A 62 4.85 -2.71 -3.63
CA ALA A 62 5.81 -1.74 -3.11
C ALA A 62 7.25 -2.22 -3.24
N ARG A 63 7.52 -3.49 -2.87
CA ARG A 63 8.84 -4.09 -3.02
C ARG A 63 9.29 -4.12 -4.48
N LYS A 64 8.43 -4.56 -5.41
CA LYS A 64 8.76 -4.59 -6.84
C LYS A 64 9.00 -3.18 -7.43
N ILE A 65 8.24 -2.19 -7.00
CA ILE A 65 8.47 -0.78 -7.37
C ILE A 65 9.82 -0.30 -6.82
N SER A 66 10.13 -0.59 -5.56
CA SER A 66 11.43 -0.23 -4.96
C SER A 66 12.60 -0.88 -5.70
N GLU A 67 12.50 -2.16 -6.04
CA GLU A 67 13.51 -2.89 -6.85
C GLU A 67 13.70 -2.22 -8.23
N GLU A 68 12.61 -1.79 -8.87
CA GLU A 68 12.67 -1.10 -10.18
C GLU A 68 13.25 0.31 -10.05
N LEU A 69 12.94 1.05 -8.98
CA LEU A 69 13.52 2.36 -8.69
C LEU A 69 15.03 2.26 -8.45
N GLU A 70 15.47 1.31 -7.62
CA GLU A 70 16.91 1.04 -7.39
C GLU A 70 17.63 0.68 -8.70
N ARG A 71 17.02 -0.14 -9.56
CA ARG A 71 17.57 -0.48 -10.89
C ARG A 71 17.75 0.76 -11.77
N ARG A 72 16.93 1.79 -11.57
CA ARG A 72 17.04 3.10 -12.26
C ARG A 72 17.91 4.12 -11.53
N GLY A 73 18.56 3.71 -10.44
CA GLY A 73 19.48 4.55 -9.65
C GLY A 73 18.79 5.48 -8.66
N VAL A 74 17.50 5.27 -8.36
CA VAL A 74 16.75 6.04 -7.38
C VAL A 74 16.52 5.22 -6.13
N HIS A 75 17.12 5.65 -5.01
CA HIS A 75 16.92 4.97 -3.73
C HIS A 75 15.57 5.32 -3.11
N ALA A 76 14.83 4.30 -2.68
CA ALA A 76 13.51 4.45 -2.10
C ALA A 76 13.42 3.88 -0.68
N TYR A 77 13.14 4.74 0.31
CA TYR A 77 12.79 4.31 1.65
C TYR A 77 11.34 3.81 1.68
N TYR A 78 11.11 2.76 2.46
CA TYR A 78 9.77 2.23 2.69
C TYR A 78 9.34 2.42 4.15
N VAL A 79 8.13 2.94 4.36
CA VAL A 79 7.53 3.19 5.66
C VAL A 79 6.11 2.63 5.69
N GLY A 80 5.88 1.67 6.58
CA GLY A 80 4.52 1.23 6.91
C GLY A 80 3.83 2.28 7.78
N MET A 81 2.67 2.74 7.38
CA MET A 81 1.89 3.70 8.18
C MET A 81 1.34 3.06 9.46
N ASP A 82 1.33 1.74 9.52
CA ASP A 82 0.94 1.00 10.71
C ASP A 82 1.84 1.32 11.93
N ASP A 83 3.07 1.78 11.71
CA ASP A 83 3.95 2.27 12.77
C ASP A 83 3.45 3.57 13.43
N TYR A 84 2.54 4.29 12.76
CA TYR A 84 1.98 5.55 13.24
C TYR A 84 0.70 5.39 14.08
N PHE A 85 0.27 4.17 14.38
CA PHE A 85 -0.86 3.99 15.28
C PHE A 85 -0.59 4.60 16.65
N LYS A 86 -1.62 5.25 17.22
CA LYS A 86 -1.62 5.68 18.62
C LYS A 86 -1.81 4.48 19.52
N SER A 87 -1.32 4.55 20.76
CA SER A 87 -1.67 3.55 21.76
C SER A 87 -3.19 3.52 21.98
N VAL A 88 -3.77 2.33 22.03
CA VAL A 88 -5.21 2.18 22.20
C VAL A 88 -5.60 2.50 23.63
N ASP A 89 -6.39 3.55 23.81
CA ASP A 89 -7.07 3.87 25.06
C ASP A 89 -8.56 3.51 24.91
N PRO A 90 -9.06 2.51 25.64
CA PRO A 90 -10.46 2.08 25.53
C PRO A 90 -11.48 3.17 25.83
N ALA A 91 -11.10 4.23 26.54
CA ALA A 91 -12.00 5.35 26.89
C ALA A 91 -12.21 6.31 25.70
N THR A 92 -11.19 6.45 24.82
CA THR A 92 -11.18 7.46 23.73
C THR A 92 -11.07 6.84 22.35
N ALA A 93 -10.84 5.52 22.26
CA ALA A 93 -10.70 4.83 20.98
C ALA A 93 -11.99 4.94 20.14
N PRO A 94 -11.87 5.10 18.81
CA PRO A 94 -13.03 5.10 17.91
C PRO A 94 -13.78 3.79 17.99
N ARG A 95 -15.10 3.83 17.77
CA ARG A 95 -15.98 2.67 17.89
C ARG A 95 -16.75 2.42 16.62
N THR A 96 -17.04 1.15 16.36
CA THR A 96 -17.95 0.71 15.30
C THR A 96 -19.40 1.06 15.69
N PRO A 97 -20.35 1.00 14.74
CA PRO A 97 -21.77 1.17 15.05
C PRO A 97 -22.30 0.19 16.10
N GLU A 98 -21.68 -0.98 16.23
CA GLU A 98 -22.02 -2.02 17.19
C GLU A 98 -21.43 -1.77 18.59
N GLY A 99 -20.53 -0.76 18.71
CA GLY A 99 -19.92 -0.33 19.99
C GLY A 99 -18.54 -0.93 20.27
N ASP A 100 -18.03 -1.80 19.40
CA ASP A 100 -16.67 -2.35 19.51
C ASP A 100 -15.61 -1.31 19.14
N ILE A 101 -14.37 -1.47 19.63
CA ILE A 101 -13.26 -0.59 19.24
C ILE A 101 -12.96 -0.80 17.77
N ASP A 102 -13.01 0.29 16.98
CA ASP A 102 -12.69 0.29 15.55
C ASP A 102 -11.19 0.53 15.33
N LEU A 103 -10.41 -0.55 15.34
CA LEU A 103 -8.97 -0.49 15.09
C LEU A 103 -8.62 -0.20 13.61
N GLU A 104 -9.58 -0.27 12.69
CA GLU A 104 -9.39 0.09 11.28
C GLU A 104 -9.74 1.57 11.00
N SER A 105 -10.17 2.33 12.01
CA SER A 105 -10.46 3.76 11.87
C SER A 105 -9.19 4.57 11.57
N PRO A 106 -9.22 5.55 10.64
CA PRO A 106 -8.13 6.47 10.41
C PRO A 106 -7.79 7.31 11.65
N LEU A 107 -8.72 7.47 12.60
CA LEU A 107 -8.50 8.19 13.86
C LEU A 107 -7.52 7.47 14.80
N CYS A 108 -7.27 6.18 14.58
CA CYS A 108 -6.24 5.43 15.30
C CYS A 108 -4.82 5.83 14.89
N LEU A 109 -4.65 6.47 13.72
CA LEU A 109 -3.36 6.98 13.26
C LEU A 109 -3.06 8.35 13.87
N ASP A 110 -1.79 8.59 14.11
CA ASP A 110 -1.25 9.90 14.49
C ASP A 110 -1.07 10.77 13.24
N MET A 111 -2.18 11.35 12.78
CA MET A 111 -2.22 12.16 11.56
C MET A 111 -1.39 13.44 11.69
N GLU A 112 -1.27 13.99 12.90
CA GLU A 112 -0.45 15.18 13.15
C GLU A 112 1.02 14.87 12.94
N LEU A 113 1.51 13.80 13.56
CA LEU A 113 2.90 13.33 13.39
C LEU A 113 3.20 12.91 11.94
N LEU A 114 2.24 12.27 11.25
CA LEU A 114 2.39 11.93 9.83
C LEU A 114 2.58 13.19 8.98
N ASN A 115 1.72 14.19 9.15
CA ASN A 115 1.81 15.44 8.40
C ASN A 115 3.07 16.22 8.73
N GLU A 116 3.49 16.24 10.00
CA GLU A 116 4.76 16.83 10.42
C GLU A 116 5.94 16.15 9.70
N HIS A 117 5.99 14.83 9.71
CA HIS A 117 7.05 14.05 9.06
C HIS A 117 7.06 14.27 7.53
N PHE A 118 5.91 14.38 6.89
CA PHE A 118 5.87 14.69 5.45
C PHE A 118 6.46 16.07 5.15
N ASN A 119 6.13 17.09 5.96
CA ASN A 119 6.67 18.42 5.82
C ASN A 119 8.20 18.44 6.07
N MET A 120 8.67 17.77 7.10
CA MET A 120 10.10 17.64 7.41
C MET A 120 10.87 16.96 6.28
N LEU A 121 10.33 15.84 5.73
CA LEU A 121 10.95 15.14 4.60
C LEU A 121 11.00 16.01 3.34
N ALA A 122 9.94 16.75 3.06
CA ALA A 122 9.90 17.70 1.94
C ALA A 122 10.93 18.84 2.11
N ALA A 123 11.21 19.25 3.35
CA ALA A 123 12.25 20.22 3.70
C ALA A 123 13.67 19.62 3.76
N GLY A 124 13.84 18.30 3.53
CA GLY A 124 15.13 17.61 3.63
C GLY A 124 15.60 17.39 5.08
N GLU A 125 14.71 17.49 6.03
CA GLU A 125 14.98 17.27 7.44
C GLU A 125 14.94 15.78 7.81
N ARG A 126 15.49 15.44 8.98
CA ARG A 126 15.50 14.08 9.50
C ARG A 126 14.23 13.81 10.30
N ILE A 127 13.59 12.69 10.03
CA ILE A 127 12.48 12.17 10.82
C ILE A 127 12.86 10.90 11.57
N TYR A 128 12.11 10.60 12.62
CA TYR A 128 12.25 9.38 13.43
C TYR A 128 10.92 8.63 13.39
N ILE A 129 10.89 7.54 12.61
CA ILE A 129 9.67 6.74 12.43
C ILE A 129 9.30 6.11 13.78
N PRO A 130 8.06 6.30 14.26
CA PRO A 130 7.60 5.65 15.46
C PRO A 130 7.60 4.13 15.31
N LYS A 131 7.38 3.41 16.38
CA LYS A 131 7.21 1.97 16.36
C LYS A 131 5.93 1.61 17.10
N TYR A 132 5.08 0.82 16.46
CA TYR A 132 3.87 0.30 17.07
C TYR A 132 3.97 -1.21 17.29
N GLU A 133 3.61 -1.67 18.48
CA GLU A 133 3.64 -3.08 18.84
C GLU A 133 2.21 -3.63 18.90
N PHE A 134 1.82 -4.37 17.86
CA PHE A 134 0.45 -4.88 17.70
C PHE A 134 0.03 -5.82 18.81
N SER A 135 0.94 -6.68 19.31
CA SER A 135 0.66 -7.60 20.40
C SER A 135 0.26 -6.91 21.70
N ARG A 136 0.73 -5.67 21.90
CA ARG A 136 0.45 -4.84 23.08
C ARG A 136 -0.51 -3.70 22.79
N GLN A 137 -0.87 -3.48 21.55
CA GLN A 137 -1.71 -2.37 21.06
C GLN A 137 -1.21 -1.00 21.54
N MET A 138 0.11 -0.79 21.53
CA MET A 138 0.70 0.45 22.00
C MET A 138 1.94 0.87 21.21
N ARG A 139 2.16 2.19 21.19
CA ARG A 139 3.38 2.79 20.65
C ARG A 139 4.55 2.55 21.62
N VAL A 140 5.69 2.21 21.05
CA VAL A 140 6.95 2.06 21.80
C VAL A 140 7.66 3.43 21.85
N LEU A 141 8.36 3.71 22.96
CA LEU A 141 9.06 4.99 23.14
C LEU A 141 10.24 5.15 22.16
N GLU A 142 10.91 4.05 21.82
CA GLU A 142 12.06 4.08 20.91
C GLU A 142 11.58 4.04 19.47
N PRO A 143 12.10 4.94 18.58
CA PRO A 143 11.77 4.91 17.17
C PRO A 143 12.29 3.65 16.50
N SER A 144 11.58 3.18 15.46
CA SER A 144 11.98 2.01 14.67
C SER A 144 13.22 2.29 13.82
N LYS A 145 13.28 3.46 13.22
CA LYS A 145 14.36 3.93 12.34
C LYS A 145 14.32 5.44 12.16
N SER A 146 15.41 6.03 11.63
CA SER A 146 15.42 7.41 11.18
C SER A 146 15.63 7.49 9.67
N ILE A 147 15.02 8.49 9.03
CA ILE A 147 15.16 8.77 7.61
C ILE A 147 15.52 10.24 7.43
N LYS A 148 16.51 10.49 6.58
CA LYS A 148 16.81 11.80 6.04
C LYS A 148 17.03 11.63 4.55
N LEU A 149 16.16 12.20 3.74
CA LEU A 149 16.27 12.09 2.29
C LEU A 149 17.46 12.92 1.78
N ARG A 150 18.24 12.32 0.89
CA ARG A 150 19.19 13.03 0.05
C ARG A 150 18.45 13.56 -1.19
N LYS A 151 19.13 14.39 -1.95
CA LYS A 151 18.64 14.79 -3.27
C LYS A 151 18.43 13.53 -4.12
N ASP A 152 17.30 13.46 -4.79
CA ASP A 152 16.91 12.34 -5.67
C ASP A 152 16.53 11.01 -4.94
N GLU A 153 16.46 11.01 -3.60
CA GLU A 153 15.87 9.90 -2.84
C GLU A 153 14.38 10.13 -2.60
N ILE A 154 13.62 9.06 -2.52
CA ILE A 154 12.18 9.08 -2.28
C ILE A 154 11.79 8.26 -1.06
N VAL A 155 10.58 8.48 -0.58
CA VAL A 155 9.99 7.67 0.49
C VAL A 155 8.58 7.23 0.10
N VAL A 156 8.30 5.94 0.26
CA VAL A 156 6.99 5.32 0.04
C VAL A 156 6.34 5.06 1.38
N PHE A 157 5.25 5.76 1.67
CA PHE A 157 4.37 5.48 2.80
C PHE A 157 3.25 4.55 2.35
N GLU A 158 3.18 3.36 2.96
CA GLU A 158 2.18 2.34 2.64
C GLU A 158 1.23 2.15 3.80
N GLY A 159 -0.07 2.21 3.52
CA GLY A 159 -1.10 1.92 4.50
C GLY A 159 -2.50 1.95 3.89
N ILE A 160 -3.47 1.35 4.59
CA ILE A 160 -4.86 1.37 4.13
C ILE A 160 -5.44 2.80 4.07
N HIS A 161 -4.88 3.71 4.87
CA HIS A 161 -5.30 5.10 4.98
C HIS A 161 -4.39 6.09 4.24
N ALA A 162 -3.37 5.62 3.50
CA ALA A 162 -2.41 6.51 2.84
C ALA A 162 -3.04 7.49 1.84
N LEU A 163 -4.22 7.18 1.32
CA LEU A 163 -4.99 8.07 0.42
C LEU A 163 -6.23 8.66 1.08
N ASN A 164 -6.26 8.75 2.42
CA ASN A 164 -7.32 9.47 3.12
C ASN A 164 -7.20 10.98 2.83
N ASP A 165 -8.36 11.67 2.70
CA ASP A 165 -8.43 13.09 2.35
C ASP A 165 -7.65 13.97 3.33
N ILE A 166 -7.67 13.64 4.65
CA ILE A 166 -6.90 14.36 5.68
C ILE A 166 -5.40 14.45 5.33
N ILE A 167 -4.86 13.45 4.65
CA ILE A 167 -3.45 13.42 4.21
C ILE A 167 -3.32 14.06 2.83
N THR A 168 -4.14 13.64 1.89
CA THR A 168 -3.97 14.02 0.48
C THR A 168 -4.28 15.47 0.18
N GLU A 169 -5.15 16.09 0.95
CA GLU A 169 -5.45 17.53 0.84
C GLU A 169 -4.28 18.41 1.31
N GLN A 170 -3.58 17.96 2.36
CA GLN A 170 -2.41 18.69 2.89
C GLN A 170 -1.14 18.43 2.07
N HIS A 171 -1.08 17.30 1.33
CA HIS A 171 0.06 16.93 0.50
C HIS A 171 -0.37 16.66 -0.95
N PRO A 172 -0.90 17.67 -1.66
CA PRO A 172 -1.46 17.48 -3.01
C PRO A 172 -0.42 17.02 -4.03
N ASN A 173 0.84 17.39 -3.82
CA ASN A 173 1.97 17.08 -4.70
C ASN A 173 2.56 15.68 -4.50
N ALA A 174 2.20 14.96 -3.41
CA ALA A 174 2.64 13.59 -3.21
C ALA A 174 2.11 12.69 -4.31
N PHE A 175 2.94 11.75 -4.78
CA PHE A 175 2.49 10.77 -5.77
C PHE A 175 1.52 9.78 -5.12
N LYS A 176 0.36 9.61 -5.71
CA LYS A 176 -0.73 8.78 -5.18
C LYS A 176 -0.86 7.49 -5.98
N LEU A 177 -0.71 6.34 -5.31
CA LEU A 177 -0.80 5.02 -5.92
C LEU A 177 -1.81 4.15 -5.18
N TYR A 178 -2.81 3.64 -5.91
CA TYR A 178 -3.80 2.74 -5.36
C TYR A 178 -3.67 1.33 -5.92
N ILE A 179 -3.43 0.35 -5.04
CA ILE A 179 -3.29 -1.06 -5.40
C ILE A 179 -4.60 -1.78 -5.16
N SER A 180 -5.20 -2.27 -6.25
CA SER A 180 -6.49 -2.96 -6.19
C SER A 180 -6.47 -4.27 -6.95
N ALA A 181 -6.94 -5.34 -6.30
CA ALA A 181 -7.24 -6.63 -6.94
C ALA A 181 -8.78 -6.77 -7.04
N ARG A 182 -9.41 -5.92 -7.86
CA ARG A 182 -10.87 -5.83 -7.98
C ARG A 182 -11.43 -6.28 -9.32
N SER A 183 -10.62 -6.90 -10.18
CA SER A 183 -11.12 -7.40 -11.45
C SER A 183 -12.06 -8.57 -11.22
N ASN A 184 -13.27 -8.49 -11.78
CA ASN A 184 -14.22 -9.58 -11.79
C ASN A 184 -13.84 -10.61 -12.86
N VAL A 185 -14.37 -11.83 -12.73
CA VAL A 185 -14.39 -12.80 -13.82
C VAL A 185 -15.83 -12.99 -14.26
N GLU A 186 -16.05 -12.94 -15.55
CA GLU A 186 -17.36 -13.02 -16.18
C GLU A 186 -17.47 -14.26 -17.09
N PHE A 187 -18.67 -14.79 -17.18
CA PHE A 187 -19.03 -15.85 -18.10
C PHE A 187 -20.32 -15.47 -18.83
N ASN A 188 -20.28 -15.37 -20.15
CA ASN A 188 -21.40 -14.93 -20.98
C ASN A 188 -21.97 -13.54 -20.58
N GLY A 189 -21.12 -12.61 -20.10
CA GLY A 189 -21.53 -11.27 -19.68
C GLY A 189 -22.07 -11.20 -18.24
N GLU A 190 -22.13 -12.31 -17.53
CA GLU A 190 -22.53 -12.34 -16.12
C GLU A 190 -21.31 -12.53 -15.19
N VAL A 191 -21.27 -11.79 -14.09
CA VAL A 191 -20.19 -11.91 -13.11
C VAL A 191 -20.33 -13.22 -12.35
N CYS A 192 -19.41 -14.16 -12.58
CA CYS A 192 -19.33 -15.44 -11.88
C CYS A 192 -18.39 -15.40 -10.67
N PHE A 193 -17.33 -14.58 -10.71
CA PHE A 193 -16.46 -14.35 -9.55
C PHE A 193 -16.19 -12.85 -9.37
N LYS A 194 -16.51 -12.34 -8.16
CA LYS A 194 -16.19 -10.96 -7.80
C LYS A 194 -14.71 -10.83 -7.40
N GLY A 195 -14.05 -9.77 -7.83
CA GLY A 195 -12.68 -9.48 -7.43
C GLY A 195 -12.47 -9.42 -5.91
N THR A 196 -13.51 -9.01 -5.16
CA THR A 196 -13.49 -9.02 -3.69
C THR A 196 -13.38 -10.43 -3.10
N TRP A 197 -13.91 -11.46 -3.78
CA TRP A 197 -13.80 -12.86 -3.33
C TRP A 197 -12.37 -13.37 -3.47
N PHE A 198 -11.69 -13.07 -4.56
CA PHE A 198 -10.27 -13.42 -4.73
C PHE A 198 -9.41 -12.77 -3.64
N ARG A 199 -9.71 -11.51 -3.29
CA ARG A 199 -9.02 -10.83 -2.20
C ARG A 199 -9.28 -11.48 -0.84
N LEU A 200 -10.52 -11.88 -0.57
CA LEU A 200 -10.89 -12.59 0.65
C LEU A 200 -10.12 -13.92 0.77
N VAL A 201 -10.12 -14.73 -0.29
CA VAL A 201 -9.38 -16.01 -0.33
C VAL A 201 -7.87 -15.77 -0.09
N ARG A 202 -7.28 -14.79 -0.78
CA ARG A 202 -5.86 -14.45 -0.58
C ARG A 202 -5.55 -14.03 0.86
N ARG A 203 -6.44 -13.23 1.47
CA ARG A 203 -6.30 -12.82 2.88
C ARG A 203 -6.39 -14.03 3.81
N THR A 204 -7.38 -14.90 3.61
CA THR A 204 -7.56 -16.12 4.42
C THR A 204 -6.35 -17.03 4.35
N VAL A 205 -5.85 -17.32 3.14
CA VAL A 205 -4.64 -18.15 2.94
C VAL A 205 -3.41 -17.54 3.61
N ARG A 206 -3.22 -16.23 3.47
CA ARG A 206 -2.11 -15.53 4.13
C ARG A 206 -2.22 -15.63 5.65
N ASP A 207 -3.39 -15.32 6.20
CA ASP A 207 -3.58 -15.29 7.65
C ASP A 207 -3.47 -16.71 8.26
N PHE A 208 -3.90 -17.74 7.52
CA PHE A 208 -3.69 -19.14 7.90
C PHE A 208 -2.21 -19.56 7.94
N ASN A 209 -1.40 -19.08 7.01
CA ASN A 209 0.01 -19.48 6.91
C ASN A 209 0.96 -18.65 7.78
N PHE A 210 0.60 -17.42 8.18
CA PHE A 210 1.54 -16.46 8.77
C PHE A 210 1.03 -15.75 10.01
N ARG A 211 -0.14 -16.12 10.53
CA ARG A 211 -0.71 -15.60 11.78
C ARG A 211 -1.29 -16.73 12.63
#